data_5391b7d5597d1d35d4abfe61f4026d1c
#
_entry.id   5391b7d5597d1d35d4abfe61f4026d1c
#
_cell.length_a   1.000
_cell.length_b   1.000
_cell.length_c   1.000
_cell.angle_alpha   90.00
_cell.angle_beta   90.00
_cell.angle_gamma   90.00
#
_symmetry.space_group_name_H-M   'P 1'
#
loop_
_entity.id
_entity.type
_entity.pdbx_description
1 polymer ?
#
loop_
_entity_poly.entity_id
_entity_poly.type
_entity_poly.pdbx_seq_one_letter_code
_entity_poly.pdbx_strand_id
1 'polypeptide(L)'
;VVKPAIDSGITVVCDRFASATSAYQGYAGGLGTSTVEWLTDLATDGLLPNLLLVLDIDPAIGFLRKKGDTLDRIERKPTDFHQMVRQGFLYYAEQHPDFSEVIAADGTLAEVHDRVTQVANERLNLNLSVLGL
;
A
#
# COMPACT_ATOMS: atom_id res chain seq x y z
N VAL A 1 -18.76 4.02 3.84
CA VAL A 1 -18.13 3.82 5.16
C VAL A 1 -17.00 4.82 5.35
N VAL A 2 -16.01 4.90 4.46
CA VAL A 2 -14.81 5.75 4.62
C VAL A 2 -15.15 7.25 4.67
N LYS A 3 -15.79 7.80 3.62
CA LYS A 3 -16.08 9.24 3.53
C LYS A 3 -16.90 9.77 4.72
N PRO A 4 -18.01 9.13 5.16
CA PRO A 4 -18.73 9.59 6.33
C PRO A 4 -17.92 9.60 7.63
N ALA A 5 -16.97 8.65 7.80
CA ALA A 5 -16.09 8.64 8.96
C ALA A 5 -15.12 9.83 8.94
N ILE A 6 -14.51 10.10 7.78
CA ILE A 6 -13.62 11.25 7.58
C ILE A 6 -14.38 12.57 7.82
N ASP A 7 -15.57 12.71 7.26
CA ASP A 7 -16.43 13.88 7.43
C ASP A 7 -16.83 14.13 8.90
N SER A 8 -16.81 13.06 9.70
CA SER A 8 -17.03 13.12 11.16
C SER A 8 -15.76 13.34 11.98
N GLY A 9 -14.62 13.59 11.33
CA GLY A 9 -13.32 13.80 11.99
C GLY A 9 -12.65 12.52 12.50
N ILE A 10 -13.08 11.35 12.03
CA ILE A 10 -12.50 10.07 12.41
C ILE A 10 -11.31 9.75 11.52
N THR A 11 -10.18 9.40 12.12
CA THR A 11 -9.03 8.87 11.37
C THR A 11 -9.35 7.48 10.85
N VAL A 12 -9.18 7.27 9.55
CA VAL A 12 -9.42 5.97 8.90
C VAL A 12 -8.09 5.38 8.44
N VAL A 13 -7.81 4.16 8.88
CA VAL A 13 -6.73 3.33 8.36
C VAL A 13 -7.34 2.28 7.43
N CYS A 14 -6.87 2.21 6.20
CA CYS A 14 -7.39 1.32 5.18
C CYS A 14 -6.27 0.40 4.67
N ASP A 15 -6.43 -0.90 4.89
CA ASP A 15 -5.55 -1.90 4.29
C ASP A 15 -6.00 -2.15 2.85
N ARG A 16 -5.19 -1.65 1.90
CA ARG A 16 -5.42 -1.60 0.46
C ARG A 16 -6.57 -0.66 0.05
N PHE A 17 -6.28 0.15 -0.95
CA PHE A 17 -7.24 1.08 -1.57
C PHE A 17 -6.93 1.23 -3.07
N ALA A 18 -7.08 2.39 -3.66
CA ALA A 18 -6.86 2.70 -5.08
C ALA A 18 -5.52 2.17 -5.63
N SER A 19 -4.44 2.34 -4.88
CA SER A 19 -3.10 1.86 -5.24
C SER A 19 -3.05 0.35 -5.49
N ALA A 20 -3.78 -0.45 -4.71
CA ALA A 20 -3.83 -1.88 -4.93
C ALA A 20 -4.54 -2.23 -6.25
N THR A 21 -5.64 -1.56 -6.58
CA THR A 21 -6.34 -1.77 -7.86
C THR A 21 -5.44 -1.38 -9.04
N SER A 22 -4.73 -0.24 -8.94
CA SER A 22 -3.77 0.19 -9.96
C SER A 22 -2.63 -0.81 -10.14
N ALA A 23 -2.03 -1.31 -9.04
CA ALA A 23 -0.93 -2.28 -9.12
C ALA A 23 -1.37 -3.65 -9.66
N TYR A 24 -2.46 -4.21 -9.15
CA TYR A 24 -2.90 -5.57 -9.51
C TYR A 24 -3.61 -5.65 -10.86
N GLN A 25 -4.54 -4.74 -11.14
CA GLN A 25 -5.34 -4.76 -12.36
C GLN A 25 -4.74 -3.88 -13.45
N GLY A 26 -4.26 -2.71 -13.08
CA GLY A 26 -3.69 -1.75 -14.02
C GLY A 26 -2.33 -2.19 -14.55
N TYR A 27 -1.35 -2.28 -13.66
CA TYR A 27 0.04 -2.55 -14.00
C TYR A 27 0.29 -4.04 -14.31
N ALA A 28 0.11 -4.91 -13.32
CA ALA A 28 0.38 -6.35 -13.47
C ALA A 28 -0.70 -7.09 -14.27
N GLY A 29 -1.93 -6.61 -14.22
CA GLY A 29 -3.08 -7.19 -14.94
C GLY A 29 -3.22 -6.73 -16.38
N GLY A 30 -2.47 -5.70 -16.80
CA GLY A 30 -2.44 -5.23 -18.19
C GLY A 30 -3.62 -4.38 -18.65
N LEU A 31 -4.50 -3.93 -17.75
CA LEU A 31 -5.60 -3.00 -18.08
C LEU A 31 -5.12 -1.56 -18.34
N GLY A 32 -3.86 -1.25 -17.98
CA GLY A 32 -3.32 0.09 -18.01
C GLY A 32 -3.65 0.88 -16.74
N THR A 33 -2.62 1.50 -16.15
CA THR A 33 -2.76 2.25 -14.89
C THR A 33 -3.70 3.43 -15.03
N SER A 34 -3.58 4.22 -16.11
CA SER A 34 -4.43 5.39 -16.37
C SER A 34 -5.92 5.04 -16.45
N THR A 35 -6.27 3.92 -17.08
CA THR A 35 -7.66 3.45 -17.17
C THR A 35 -8.19 3.08 -15.78
N VAL A 36 -7.40 2.36 -15.01
CA VAL A 36 -7.79 1.92 -13.66
C VAL A 36 -7.88 3.10 -12.70
N GLU A 37 -6.96 4.05 -12.78
CA GLU A 37 -6.97 5.26 -11.97
C GLU A 37 -8.20 6.13 -12.25
N TRP A 38 -8.54 6.33 -13.52
CA TRP A 38 -9.77 7.04 -13.91
C TRP A 38 -11.03 6.36 -13.37
N LEU A 39 -11.12 5.02 -13.48
CA LEU A 39 -12.26 4.26 -12.94
C LEU A 39 -12.32 4.34 -11.41
N THR A 40 -11.17 4.31 -10.74
CA THR A 40 -11.09 4.40 -9.29
C THR A 40 -11.47 5.79 -8.79
N ASP A 41 -11.00 6.84 -9.48
CA ASP A 41 -11.37 8.22 -9.19
C ASP A 41 -12.88 8.42 -9.28
N LEU A 42 -13.48 7.93 -10.35
CA LEU A 42 -14.94 7.94 -10.52
C LEU A 42 -15.69 7.16 -9.41
N ALA A 43 -15.17 5.99 -9.04
CA ALA A 43 -15.79 5.13 -8.03
C ALA A 43 -15.66 5.65 -6.60
N THR A 44 -14.63 6.45 -6.32
CA THR A 44 -14.35 7.00 -4.99
C THR A 44 -14.76 8.46 -4.83
N ASP A 45 -15.31 9.08 -5.88
CA ASP A 45 -15.63 10.50 -5.91
C ASP A 45 -14.39 11.37 -5.61
N GLY A 46 -13.25 11.00 -6.22
CA GLY A 46 -11.98 11.70 -6.07
C GLY A 46 -11.33 11.57 -4.69
N LEU A 47 -11.77 10.62 -3.86
CA LEU A 47 -11.21 10.44 -2.53
C LEU A 47 -9.78 9.93 -2.59
N LEU A 48 -8.83 10.76 -2.15
CA LEU A 48 -7.42 10.41 -2.01
C LEU A 48 -7.04 10.26 -0.53
N PRO A 49 -6.05 9.43 -0.20
CA PRO A 49 -5.54 9.34 1.17
C PRO A 49 -4.69 10.57 1.52
N ASN A 50 -4.66 10.94 2.79
CA ASN A 50 -3.70 11.93 3.29
C ASN A 50 -2.26 11.37 3.33
N LEU A 51 -2.13 10.07 3.51
CA LEU A 51 -0.87 9.35 3.45
C LEU A 51 -1.08 7.93 2.94
N LEU A 52 -0.35 7.56 1.90
CA LEU A 52 -0.20 6.19 1.40
C LEU A 52 1.18 5.68 1.79
N LEU A 53 1.23 4.58 2.51
CA LEU A 53 2.46 3.88 2.84
C LEU A 53 2.59 2.62 1.97
N VAL A 54 3.61 2.57 1.14
CA VAL A 54 3.96 1.40 0.34
C VAL A 54 5.09 0.65 1.07
N LEU A 55 4.76 -0.49 1.67
CA LEU A 55 5.74 -1.35 2.32
C LEU A 55 6.44 -2.19 1.26
N ASP A 56 7.63 -1.78 0.85
CA ASP A 56 8.38 -2.44 -0.20
C ASP A 56 9.23 -3.59 0.34
N ILE A 57 9.01 -4.77 -0.23
CA ILE A 57 9.79 -5.97 0.05
C ILE A 57 9.89 -6.83 -1.21
N ASP A 58 11.01 -7.53 -1.36
CA ASP A 58 11.12 -8.54 -2.41
C ASP A 58 10.08 -9.65 -2.19
N PRO A 59 9.25 -9.97 -3.21
CA PRO A 59 8.23 -11.01 -3.09
C PRO A 59 8.77 -12.36 -2.59
N ALA A 60 9.99 -12.72 -3.00
CA ALA A 60 10.61 -13.97 -2.54
C ALA A 60 10.82 -13.99 -1.01
N ILE A 61 11.22 -12.84 -0.44
CA ILE A 61 11.37 -12.68 1.02
C ILE A 61 9.99 -12.68 1.69
N GLY A 62 9.01 -11.98 1.10
CA GLY A 62 7.63 -11.95 1.59
C GLY A 62 7.01 -13.36 1.70
N PHE A 63 7.18 -14.19 0.67
CA PHE A 63 6.73 -15.57 0.68
C PHE A 63 7.45 -16.45 1.71
N LEU A 64 8.73 -16.23 1.95
CA LEU A 64 9.47 -16.94 2.99
C LEU A 64 8.93 -16.66 4.40
N ARG A 65 8.40 -15.46 4.65
CA ARG A 65 7.79 -15.10 5.94
C ARG A 65 6.44 -15.77 6.18
N LYS A 66 5.72 -16.14 5.11
CA LYS A 66 4.42 -16.84 5.15
C LYS A 66 4.52 -18.37 5.22
N LYS A 67 5.66 -18.94 5.56
CA LYS A 67 5.83 -20.39 5.66
C LYS A 67 4.81 -21.01 6.63
N GLY A 68 3.89 -21.83 6.07
CA GLY A 68 2.87 -22.57 6.83
C GLY A 68 1.42 -22.23 6.49
N ASP A 69 1.15 -21.11 5.83
CA ASP A 69 -0.18 -20.73 5.43
C ASP A 69 -0.57 -21.33 4.07
N THR A 70 -1.86 -21.64 3.90
CA THR A 70 -2.40 -22.04 2.58
C THR A 70 -2.44 -20.81 1.69
N LEU A 71 -1.70 -20.88 0.56
CA LEU A 71 -1.66 -19.80 -0.43
C LEU A 71 -3.05 -19.63 -1.07
N ASP A 72 -3.49 -18.37 -1.15
CA ASP A 72 -4.71 -18.02 -1.87
C ASP A 72 -4.50 -18.06 -3.41
N ARG A 73 -5.58 -17.78 -4.17
CA ARG A 73 -5.55 -17.82 -5.64
C ARG A 73 -4.56 -16.82 -6.24
N ILE A 74 -4.37 -15.66 -5.64
CA ILE A 74 -3.45 -14.61 -6.11
C ILE A 74 -2.02 -14.99 -5.77
N GLU A 75 -1.79 -15.46 -4.54
CA GLU A 75 -0.48 -15.89 -4.06
C GLU A 75 0.10 -17.08 -4.85
N ARG A 76 -0.78 -17.89 -5.47
CA ARG A 76 -0.39 -19.00 -6.38
C ARG A 76 0.04 -18.54 -7.78
N LYS A 77 -0.04 -17.25 -8.10
CA LYS A 77 0.44 -16.75 -9.38
C LYS A 77 1.96 -16.85 -9.50
N PRO A 78 2.51 -16.88 -10.73
CA PRO A 78 3.96 -16.93 -10.93
C PRO A 78 4.70 -15.76 -10.24
N THR A 79 5.94 -15.99 -9.87
CA THR A 79 6.80 -14.98 -9.22
C THR A 79 6.88 -13.69 -10.03
N ASP A 80 6.94 -13.78 -11.35
CA ASP A 80 6.98 -12.62 -12.25
C ASP A 80 5.74 -11.72 -12.09
N PHE A 81 4.58 -12.31 -11.84
CA PHE A 81 3.38 -11.53 -11.56
C PHE A 81 3.52 -10.72 -10.26
N HIS A 82 4.08 -11.31 -9.22
CA HIS A 82 4.30 -10.61 -7.94
C HIS A 82 5.36 -9.53 -8.05
N GLN A 83 6.39 -9.73 -8.88
CA GLN A 83 7.36 -8.69 -9.20
C GLN A 83 6.71 -7.52 -9.97
N MET A 84 5.82 -7.82 -10.93
CA MET A 84 5.04 -6.78 -11.61
C MET A 84 4.12 -6.03 -10.65
N VAL A 85 3.46 -6.71 -9.71
CA VAL A 85 2.62 -6.06 -8.68
C VAL A 85 3.46 -5.13 -7.82
N ARG A 86 4.64 -5.58 -7.33
CA ARG A 86 5.58 -4.74 -6.59
C ARG A 86 5.95 -3.49 -7.38
N GLN A 87 6.35 -3.65 -8.63
CA GLN A 87 6.66 -2.52 -9.51
C GLN A 87 5.46 -1.59 -9.70
N GLY A 88 4.25 -2.14 -9.80
CA GLY A 88 3.02 -1.36 -9.90
C GLY A 88 2.77 -0.47 -8.68
N PHE A 89 3.04 -0.96 -7.46
CA PHE A 89 2.95 -0.14 -6.25
C PHE A 89 4.01 0.96 -6.22
N LEU A 90 5.25 0.64 -6.59
CA LEU A 90 6.34 1.62 -6.65
C LEU A 90 6.06 2.70 -7.70
N TYR A 91 5.60 2.30 -8.87
CA TYR A 91 5.16 3.20 -9.92
C TYR A 91 4.03 4.13 -9.45
N TYR A 92 3.01 3.58 -8.78
CA TYR A 92 1.91 4.39 -8.25
C TYR A 92 2.42 5.44 -7.25
N ALA A 93 3.32 5.05 -6.33
CA ALA A 93 3.90 5.97 -5.37
C ALA A 93 4.73 7.09 -6.05
N GLU A 94 5.48 6.75 -7.09
CA GLU A 94 6.25 7.71 -7.89
C GLU A 94 5.36 8.73 -8.62
N GLN A 95 4.18 8.31 -9.10
CA GLN A 95 3.23 9.21 -9.74
C GLN A 95 2.47 10.10 -8.74
N HIS A 96 2.45 9.74 -7.46
CA HIS A 96 1.72 10.44 -6.40
C HIS A 96 2.62 10.83 -5.21
N PRO A 97 3.71 11.60 -5.42
CA PRO A 97 4.69 11.90 -4.37
C PRO A 97 4.11 12.78 -3.24
N ASP A 98 3.05 13.53 -3.52
CA ASP A 98 2.46 14.46 -2.56
C ASP A 98 1.90 13.75 -1.32
N PHE A 99 1.38 12.54 -1.47
CA PHE A 99 0.80 11.76 -0.38
C PHE A 99 1.36 10.34 -0.23
N SER A 100 2.34 9.93 -1.03
CA SER A 100 2.90 8.58 -1.00
C SER A 100 4.30 8.55 -0.40
N GLU A 101 4.56 7.49 0.37
CA GLU A 101 5.89 7.17 0.89
C GLU A 101 6.18 5.67 0.71
N VAL A 102 7.38 5.36 0.24
CA VAL A 102 7.86 3.99 0.12
C VAL A 102 8.76 3.67 1.31
N ILE A 103 8.39 2.63 2.06
CA ILE A 103 9.10 2.19 3.25
C ILE A 103 9.70 0.82 3.00
N ALA A 104 11.00 0.68 3.22
CA ALA A 104 11.65 -0.62 3.20
C ALA A 104 11.04 -1.52 4.28
N ALA A 105 10.47 -2.66 3.88
CA ALA A 105 9.82 -3.60 4.78
C ALA A 105 10.67 -4.85 5.05
N ASP A 106 11.97 -4.77 4.81
CA ASP A 106 12.97 -5.72 5.28
C ASP A 106 13.27 -5.52 6.78
N GLY A 107 13.82 -6.54 7.43
CA GLY A 107 14.10 -6.52 8.88
C GLY A 107 12.98 -7.12 9.72
N THR A 108 13.01 -6.83 11.01
CA THR A 108 12.05 -7.29 12.01
C THR A 108 10.76 -6.47 11.96
N LEU A 109 9.70 -6.99 12.58
CA LEU A 109 8.43 -6.26 12.73
C LEU A 109 8.63 -4.92 13.45
N ALA A 110 9.47 -4.89 14.50
CA ALA A 110 9.75 -3.67 15.26
C ALA A 110 10.44 -2.62 14.38
N GLU A 111 11.46 -2.99 13.61
CA GLU A 111 12.17 -2.07 12.72
C GLU A 111 11.27 -1.48 11.64
N VAL A 112 10.38 -2.29 11.05
CA VAL A 112 9.40 -1.80 10.06
C VAL A 112 8.38 -0.89 10.72
N HIS A 113 7.89 -1.26 11.91
CA HIS A 113 6.97 -0.43 12.67
C HIS A 113 7.57 0.94 13.02
N ASP A 114 8.84 0.99 13.41
CA ASP A 114 9.53 2.25 13.72
C ASP A 114 9.61 3.16 12.50
N ARG A 115 9.97 2.62 11.32
CA ARG A 115 9.99 3.37 10.06
C ARG A 115 8.61 3.92 9.69
N VAL A 116 7.56 3.10 9.83
CA VAL A 116 6.16 3.50 9.59
C VAL A 116 5.74 4.62 10.53
N THR A 117 6.02 4.47 11.82
CA THR A 117 5.68 5.45 12.86
C THR A 117 6.39 6.78 12.63
N GLN A 118 7.67 6.74 12.29
CA GLN A 118 8.44 7.94 11.97
C GLN A 118 7.83 8.70 10.79
N VAL A 119 7.59 8.03 9.67
CA VAL A 119 7.03 8.64 8.46
C VAL A 119 5.62 9.18 8.73
N ALA A 120 4.77 8.43 9.45
CA ALA A 120 3.44 8.89 9.79
C ALA A 120 3.47 10.16 10.67
N ASN A 121 4.37 10.21 11.65
CA ASN A 121 4.55 11.39 12.49
C ASN A 121 5.00 12.62 11.68
N GLU A 122 5.98 12.44 10.80
CA GLU A 122 6.53 13.52 9.97
C GLU A 122 5.50 14.04 8.95
N ARG A 123 4.81 13.13 8.25
CA ARG A 123 3.89 13.50 7.18
C ARG A 123 2.53 14.02 7.65
N LEU A 124 2.06 13.55 8.80
CA LEU A 124 0.74 13.89 9.33
C LEU A 124 0.78 14.76 10.61
N ASN A 125 1.96 15.20 11.04
CA ASN A 125 2.18 15.96 12.29
C ASN A 125 1.56 15.26 13.51
N LEU A 126 1.75 13.94 13.61
CA LEU A 126 1.28 13.12 14.71
C LEU A 126 2.36 12.95 15.79
N ASN A 127 1.95 12.47 16.95
CA ASN A 127 2.84 12.09 18.05
C ASN A 127 2.59 10.62 18.43
N LEU A 128 2.70 9.73 17.47
CA LEU A 128 2.59 8.30 17.72
C LEU A 128 3.83 7.82 18.46
N SER A 129 3.66 7.08 19.55
CA SER A 129 4.75 6.43 20.25
C SER A 129 5.10 5.12 19.57
N VAL A 130 6.39 4.82 19.50
CA VAL A 130 6.88 3.50 19.12
C VAL A 130 6.39 2.48 20.16
N LEU A 131 5.69 1.46 19.70
CA LEU A 131 5.37 0.34 20.58
C LEU A 131 6.68 -0.37 20.92
N GLY A 132 7.04 -0.41 22.19
CA GLY A 132 8.13 -1.25 22.66
C GLY A 132 7.74 -2.73 22.48
N LEU A 133 8.02 -3.27 21.29
CA LEU A 133 7.82 -4.68 20.92
C LEU A 133 9.09 -5.49 21.20
#